data_805707863ef0cbba9d3730b4049cd188
#
_entry.id   805707863ef0cbba9d3730b4049cd188
#
_cell.length_a   1.000
_cell.length_b   1.000
_cell.length_c   1.000
_cell.angle_alpha   90.00
_cell.angle_beta   90.00
_cell.angle_gamma   90.00
#
_symmetry.space_group_name_H-M   'P 1'
#
loop_
_entity.id
_entity.type
_entity.pdbx_description
1 polymer ?
#
loop_
_entity_poly.entity_id
_entity_poly.type
_entity_poly.pdbx_seq_one_letter_code
_entity_poly.pdbx_strand_id
1 'polypeptide(L)'
;PPASAQSYLNLPAIISAAEVTDAVAIHPGYGFLSENADFAERVQRSGFIFIGPPPEVIRLMGDKISAKAAMKAAGVPCVPGSDGPLPEDLDEVLAMARSIGYPVIIKAAAGGGGRGMRVVHSDAALPNAVTLTRTEAAAAFGDGTVYMEKYLEHPRHIEFQVLADAHGNVVHLFDRD
;
A
#
# COMPACT_ATOMS: atom_id res chain seq x y z
N PRO A 1 1.41 -2.30 28.82
CA PRO A 1 1.80 -3.35 27.89
C PRO A 1 3.25 -3.10 27.44
N PRO A 2 4.02 -4.15 27.10
CA PRO A 2 5.37 -4.00 26.55
C PRO A 2 5.34 -3.21 25.23
N ALA A 3 6.52 -2.71 24.79
CA ALA A 3 6.67 -2.05 23.50
C ALA A 3 6.16 -2.96 22.36
N SER A 4 5.66 -2.37 21.28
CA SER A 4 5.06 -3.11 20.14
C SER A 4 5.98 -4.20 19.58
N ALA A 5 7.29 -3.95 19.53
CA ALA A 5 8.27 -4.94 19.10
C ALA A 5 8.34 -6.20 19.99
N GLN A 6 7.94 -6.06 21.26
CA GLN A 6 7.93 -7.16 22.24
C GLN A 6 6.53 -7.80 22.40
N SER A 7 5.52 -7.26 21.74
CA SER A 7 4.12 -7.69 21.83
C SER A 7 3.47 -7.86 20.46
N TYR A 8 2.83 -6.82 19.94
CA TYR A 8 2.04 -6.87 18.71
C TYR A 8 2.84 -7.15 17.43
N LEU A 9 4.15 -6.93 17.45
CA LEU A 9 5.07 -7.22 16.34
C LEU A 9 5.95 -8.46 16.61
N ASN A 10 5.74 -9.14 17.72
CA ASN A 10 6.50 -10.34 18.08
C ASN A 10 5.78 -11.59 17.55
N LEU A 11 6.12 -11.99 16.32
CA LEU A 11 5.52 -13.14 15.65
C LEU A 11 5.62 -14.44 16.48
N PRO A 12 6.80 -14.81 17.04
CA PRO A 12 6.90 -16.02 17.86
C PRO A 12 5.96 -16.00 19.05
N ALA A 13 5.85 -14.88 19.76
CA ALA A 13 4.97 -14.77 20.92
C ALA A 13 3.49 -14.93 20.55
N ILE A 14 3.08 -14.39 19.39
CA ILE A 14 1.70 -14.51 18.89
C ILE A 14 1.39 -15.98 18.54
N ILE A 15 2.29 -16.65 17.82
CA ILE A 15 2.11 -18.06 17.47
C ILE A 15 2.06 -18.94 18.73
N SER A 16 2.99 -18.75 19.68
CA SER A 16 2.97 -19.49 20.93
C SER A 16 1.70 -19.23 21.76
N ALA A 17 1.19 -18.00 21.76
CA ALA A 17 -0.08 -17.69 22.41
C ALA A 17 -1.25 -18.46 21.78
N ALA A 18 -1.29 -18.54 20.44
CA ALA A 18 -2.30 -19.31 19.73
C ALA A 18 -2.20 -20.82 20.05
N GLU A 19 -0.98 -21.37 20.12
CA GLU A 19 -0.74 -22.78 20.48
C GLU A 19 -1.24 -23.10 21.90
N VAL A 20 -0.87 -22.30 22.90
CA VAL A 20 -1.23 -22.59 24.30
C VAL A 20 -2.71 -22.32 24.61
N THR A 21 -3.41 -21.63 23.75
CA THR A 21 -4.85 -21.36 23.89
C THR A 21 -5.73 -22.24 23.02
N ASP A 22 -5.14 -23.24 22.33
CA ASP A 22 -5.82 -24.12 21.38
C ASP A 22 -6.62 -23.36 20.31
N ALA A 23 -6.11 -22.20 19.87
CA ALA A 23 -6.73 -21.42 18.84
C ALA A 23 -6.70 -22.18 17.51
N VAL A 24 -7.75 -22.06 16.70
CA VAL A 24 -7.80 -22.64 15.35
C VAL A 24 -7.52 -21.59 14.27
N ALA A 25 -7.67 -20.31 14.60
CA ALA A 25 -7.53 -19.20 13.68
C ALA A 25 -6.96 -17.98 14.37
N ILE A 26 -6.28 -17.12 13.60
CA ILE A 26 -5.74 -15.85 14.07
C ILE A 26 -6.32 -14.72 13.23
N HIS A 27 -7.01 -13.78 13.87
CA HIS A 27 -7.44 -12.51 13.27
C HIS A 27 -6.39 -11.45 13.58
N PRO A 28 -5.75 -10.83 12.59
CA PRO A 28 -4.66 -9.87 12.82
C PRO A 28 -5.12 -8.50 13.33
N GLY A 29 -6.43 -8.26 13.40
CA GLY A 29 -6.97 -6.93 13.64
C GLY A 29 -6.75 -6.00 12.44
N TYR A 30 -6.40 -4.76 12.71
CA TYR A 30 -5.92 -3.79 11.70
C TYR A 30 -4.69 -3.06 12.26
N GLY A 31 -3.82 -2.58 11.36
CA GLY A 31 -2.50 -2.09 11.75
C GLY A 31 -1.54 -3.23 12.13
N PHE A 32 -0.38 -2.90 12.67
CA PHE A 32 0.66 -3.84 13.09
C PHE A 32 0.97 -4.90 12.01
N LEU A 33 0.56 -6.15 12.21
CA LEU A 33 0.84 -7.29 11.33
C LEU A 33 -0.29 -7.61 10.35
N SER A 34 -1.38 -6.84 10.32
CA SER A 34 -2.53 -7.12 9.45
C SER A 34 -2.17 -7.06 7.95
N GLU A 35 -1.20 -6.23 7.59
CA GLU A 35 -0.70 -6.08 6.21
C GLU A 35 0.68 -6.73 6.01
N ASN A 36 1.06 -7.63 6.92
CA ASN A 36 2.34 -8.32 6.86
C ASN A 36 2.15 -9.72 6.25
N ALA A 37 2.60 -9.88 5.01
CA ALA A 37 2.48 -11.14 4.28
C ALA A 37 3.28 -12.29 4.91
N ASP A 38 4.45 -11.99 5.49
CA ASP A 38 5.29 -13.01 6.13
C ASP A 38 4.66 -13.51 7.42
N PHE A 39 3.93 -12.65 8.12
CA PHE A 39 3.12 -13.07 9.26
C PHE A 39 1.97 -14.00 8.83
N ALA A 40 1.21 -13.61 7.80
CA ALA A 40 0.13 -14.44 7.27
C ALA A 40 0.64 -15.82 6.83
N GLU A 41 1.77 -15.86 6.13
CA GLU A 41 2.42 -17.11 5.71
C GLU A 41 2.89 -17.93 6.92
N ARG A 42 3.45 -17.30 7.96
CA ARG A 42 3.88 -17.98 9.17
C ARG A 42 2.70 -18.60 9.92
N VAL A 43 1.58 -17.87 10.04
CA VAL A 43 0.34 -18.37 10.65
C VAL A 43 -0.13 -19.64 9.95
N GLN A 44 -0.19 -19.63 8.62
CA GLN A 44 -0.61 -20.78 7.82
C GLN A 44 0.35 -21.95 7.94
N ARG A 45 1.67 -21.71 7.89
CA ARG A 45 2.69 -22.75 8.07
C ARG A 45 2.69 -23.37 9.49
N SER A 46 2.22 -22.62 10.48
CA SER A 46 2.05 -23.12 11.85
C SER A 46 0.73 -23.89 12.05
N GLY A 47 -0.07 -24.12 10.99
CA GLY A 47 -1.30 -24.90 11.03
C GLY A 47 -2.55 -24.10 11.45
N PHE A 48 -2.44 -22.78 11.60
CA PHE A 48 -3.58 -21.92 11.93
C PHE A 48 -4.23 -21.33 10.69
N ILE A 49 -5.52 -21.01 10.76
CA ILE A 49 -6.21 -20.22 9.75
C ILE A 49 -5.87 -18.75 9.96
N PHE A 50 -5.33 -18.11 8.93
CA PHE A 50 -5.21 -16.65 8.92
C PHE A 50 -6.52 -16.04 8.45
N ILE A 51 -7.17 -15.23 9.30
CA ILE A 51 -8.42 -14.54 8.94
C ILE A 51 -8.05 -13.24 8.22
N GLY A 52 -7.96 -13.32 6.91
CA GLY A 52 -7.54 -12.22 6.03
C GLY A 52 -7.22 -12.69 4.63
N PRO A 53 -6.71 -11.82 3.76
CA PRO A 53 -6.30 -12.18 2.42
C PRO A 53 -5.14 -13.17 2.41
N PRO A 54 -4.97 -13.97 1.34
CA PRO A 54 -3.78 -14.78 1.15
C PRO A 54 -2.48 -13.95 1.15
N PRO A 55 -1.34 -14.50 1.59
CA PRO A 55 -0.07 -13.75 1.68
C PRO A 55 0.35 -13.09 0.36
N GLU A 56 0.14 -13.75 -0.77
CA GLU A 56 0.44 -13.21 -2.09
C GLU A 56 -0.43 -11.99 -2.44
N VAL A 57 -1.67 -11.96 -2.00
CA VAL A 57 -2.57 -10.81 -2.18
C VAL A 57 -2.13 -9.65 -1.29
N ILE A 58 -1.71 -9.93 -0.05
CA ILE A 58 -1.16 -8.91 0.85
C ILE A 58 0.09 -8.27 0.21
N ARG A 59 1.00 -9.08 -0.36
CA ARG A 59 2.19 -8.57 -1.06
C ARG A 59 1.81 -7.73 -2.27
N LEU A 60 0.89 -8.22 -3.12
CA LEU A 60 0.42 -7.52 -4.31
C LEU A 60 -0.20 -6.16 -3.96
N MET A 61 -1.09 -6.13 -2.98
CA MET A 61 -1.81 -4.91 -2.59
C MET A 61 -0.96 -3.97 -1.72
N GLY A 62 0.10 -4.47 -1.10
CA GLY A 62 1.07 -3.68 -0.36
C GLY A 62 2.00 -2.84 -1.23
N ASP A 63 2.24 -3.25 -2.47
CA ASP A 63 2.96 -2.45 -3.48
C ASP A 63 1.98 -1.58 -4.27
N LYS A 64 2.10 -0.26 -4.14
CA LYS A 64 1.13 0.69 -4.72
C LYS A 64 1.05 0.65 -6.24
N ILE A 65 2.17 0.36 -6.91
CA ILE A 65 2.24 0.29 -8.38
C ILE A 65 1.54 -0.99 -8.85
N SER A 66 1.89 -2.12 -8.26
CA SER A 66 1.30 -3.42 -8.56
C SER A 66 -0.20 -3.46 -8.24
N ALA A 67 -0.60 -2.90 -7.09
CA ALA A 67 -2.00 -2.79 -6.71
C ALA A 67 -2.81 -1.98 -7.72
N LYS A 68 -2.29 -0.81 -8.15
CA LYS A 68 -2.94 0.02 -9.16
C LYS A 68 -3.06 -0.70 -10.52
N ALA A 69 -2.01 -1.40 -10.94
CA ALA A 69 -2.03 -2.20 -12.16
C ALA A 69 -3.10 -3.32 -12.09
N ALA A 70 -3.17 -4.04 -10.98
CA ALA A 70 -4.17 -5.08 -10.74
C ALA A 70 -5.60 -4.52 -10.76
N MET A 71 -5.82 -3.37 -10.11
CA MET A 71 -7.14 -2.71 -10.11
C MET A 71 -7.56 -2.23 -11.49
N LYS A 72 -6.64 -1.63 -12.26
CA LYS A 72 -6.90 -1.27 -13.68
C LYS A 72 -7.26 -2.48 -14.52
N ALA A 73 -6.52 -3.59 -14.38
CA ALA A 73 -6.79 -4.84 -15.11
C ALA A 73 -8.17 -5.43 -14.76
N ALA A 74 -8.62 -5.22 -13.51
CA ALA A 74 -9.95 -5.62 -13.05
C ALA A 74 -11.07 -4.63 -13.43
N GLY A 75 -10.77 -3.55 -14.16
CA GLY A 75 -11.75 -2.54 -14.56
C GLY A 75 -12.18 -1.59 -13.43
N VAL A 76 -11.47 -1.58 -12.31
CA VAL A 76 -11.76 -0.66 -11.20
C VAL A 76 -11.20 0.72 -11.54
N PRO A 77 -12.02 1.79 -11.43
CA PRO A 77 -11.56 3.15 -11.64
C PRO A 77 -10.41 3.52 -10.69
N CYS A 78 -9.34 4.05 -11.25
CA CYS A 78 -8.17 4.49 -10.48
C CYS A 78 -7.91 5.98 -10.69
N VAL A 79 -7.30 6.62 -9.72
CA VAL A 79 -6.82 8.00 -9.87
C VAL A 79 -5.85 8.07 -11.06
N PRO A 80 -6.04 8.99 -12.02
CA PRO A 80 -5.12 9.16 -13.14
C PRO A 80 -3.69 9.37 -12.67
N GLY A 81 -2.72 8.78 -13.35
CA GLY A 81 -1.31 8.91 -12.97
C GLY A 81 -0.40 8.08 -13.86
N SER A 82 0.87 7.98 -13.49
CA SER A 82 1.83 7.11 -14.18
C SER A 82 1.44 5.64 -14.05
N ASP A 83 1.73 4.86 -15.09
CA ASP A 83 1.47 3.40 -15.10
C ASP A 83 2.59 2.60 -14.44
N GLY A 84 3.51 3.28 -13.79
CA GLY A 84 4.66 2.71 -13.12
C GLY A 84 5.57 3.80 -12.56
N PRO A 85 6.84 3.44 -12.29
CA PRO A 85 7.85 4.40 -11.87
C PRO A 85 8.02 5.53 -12.90
N LEU A 86 8.32 6.74 -12.40
CA LEU A 86 8.68 7.84 -13.29
C LEU A 86 10.01 7.57 -13.97
N PRO A 87 10.12 7.80 -15.29
CA PRO A 87 11.37 7.68 -16.03
C PRO A 87 12.41 8.70 -15.56
N GLU A 88 13.65 8.49 -15.96
CA GLU A 88 14.73 9.45 -15.66
C GLU A 88 14.64 10.69 -16.56
N ASP A 89 14.08 10.57 -17.76
CA ASP A 89 13.90 11.65 -18.70
C ASP A 89 12.83 12.65 -18.21
N LEU A 90 13.27 13.86 -17.94
CA LEU A 90 12.41 14.92 -17.46
C LEU A 90 11.38 15.41 -18.50
N ASP A 91 11.69 15.32 -19.77
CA ASP A 91 10.75 15.71 -20.83
C ASP A 91 9.57 14.72 -20.89
N GLU A 92 9.85 13.42 -20.72
CA GLU A 92 8.80 12.41 -20.59
C GLU A 92 7.96 12.63 -19.33
N VAL A 93 8.58 12.95 -18.20
CA VAL A 93 7.88 13.26 -16.94
C VAL A 93 6.99 14.50 -17.08
N LEU A 94 7.48 15.55 -17.75
CA LEU A 94 6.71 16.76 -18.04
C LEU A 94 5.51 16.47 -18.97
N ALA A 95 5.72 15.69 -20.02
CA ALA A 95 4.64 15.28 -20.93
C ALA A 95 3.56 14.49 -20.19
N MET A 96 3.96 13.60 -19.29
CA MET A 96 3.09 12.79 -18.44
C MET A 96 2.26 13.69 -17.48
N ALA A 97 2.90 14.64 -16.81
CA ALA A 97 2.23 15.57 -15.90
C ALA A 97 1.19 16.45 -16.63
N ARG A 98 1.52 16.92 -17.85
CA ARG A 98 0.58 17.66 -18.69
C ARG A 98 -0.62 16.82 -19.12
N SER A 99 -0.40 15.52 -19.43
CA SER A 99 -1.46 14.58 -19.79
C SER A 99 -2.41 14.31 -18.62
N ILE A 100 -1.88 14.16 -17.41
CA ILE A 100 -2.66 13.98 -16.17
C ILE A 100 -3.41 15.27 -15.81
N GLY A 101 -2.78 16.41 -16.06
CA GLY A 101 -3.27 17.76 -15.71
C GLY A 101 -2.93 18.15 -14.26
N TYR A 102 -2.38 19.35 -14.10
CA TYR A 102 -2.05 19.90 -12.78
C TYR A 102 -3.30 20.20 -11.92
N PRO A 103 -3.20 20.22 -10.58
CA PRO A 103 -2.03 19.78 -9.80
C PRO A 103 -1.82 18.27 -9.84
N VAL A 104 -0.56 17.87 -9.78
CA VAL A 104 -0.16 16.45 -9.63
C VAL A 104 0.58 16.25 -8.32
N ILE A 105 0.66 15.01 -7.84
CA ILE A 105 1.44 14.64 -6.66
C ILE A 105 2.47 13.58 -7.02
N ILE A 106 3.72 13.81 -6.63
CA ILE A 106 4.81 12.83 -6.73
C ILE A 106 4.84 12.06 -5.42
N LYS A 107 4.93 10.73 -5.49
CA LYS A 107 4.93 9.85 -4.32
C LYS A 107 6.06 8.83 -4.41
N ALA A 108 6.72 8.54 -3.29
CA ALA A 108 7.62 7.40 -3.17
C ALA A 108 6.85 6.08 -3.29
N ALA A 109 7.35 5.13 -4.06
CA ALA A 109 6.74 3.80 -4.21
C ALA A 109 6.75 3.04 -2.88
N ALA A 110 7.87 3.06 -2.16
CA ALA A 110 8.04 2.46 -0.85
C ALA A 110 7.51 3.33 0.31
N GLY A 111 6.95 4.52 0.02
CA GLY A 111 6.52 5.50 1.02
C GLY A 111 5.22 5.14 1.72
N GLY A 112 5.09 5.61 2.96
CA GLY A 112 3.88 5.50 3.76
C GLY A 112 3.79 6.62 4.80
N GLY A 113 2.61 6.80 5.41
CA GLY A 113 2.40 7.77 6.48
C GLY A 113 2.61 9.24 6.09
N GLY A 114 2.41 9.59 4.82
CA GLY A 114 2.53 10.97 4.34
C GLY A 114 3.97 11.43 4.05
N ARG A 115 4.98 10.56 4.17
CA ARG A 115 6.38 10.87 3.84
C ARG A 115 6.69 10.56 2.38
N GLY A 116 7.63 11.31 1.79
CA GLY A 116 8.04 11.13 0.39
C GLY A 116 6.91 11.49 -0.59
N MET A 117 6.20 12.59 -0.33
CA MET A 117 5.15 13.11 -1.22
C MET A 117 5.31 14.61 -1.44
N ARG A 118 5.06 15.05 -2.69
CA ARG A 118 5.14 16.46 -3.08
C ARG A 118 4.08 16.83 -4.10
N VAL A 119 3.27 17.84 -3.77
CA VAL A 119 2.28 18.41 -4.71
C VAL A 119 2.97 19.41 -5.62
N VAL A 120 2.63 19.35 -6.89
CA VAL A 120 3.19 20.17 -7.97
C VAL A 120 2.07 20.82 -8.75
N HIS A 121 2.15 22.13 -8.92
CA HIS A 121 1.12 22.94 -9.58
C HIS A 121 1.49 23.42 -10.99
N SER A 122 2.75 23.25 -11.41
CA SER A 122 3.23 23.73 -12.69
C SER A 122 4.45 22.99 -13.20
N ASP A 123 4.69 23.06 -14.51
CA ASP A 123 5.87 22.51 -15.18
C ASP A 123 7.18 23.00 -14.54
N ALA A 124 7.28 24.27 -14.18
CA ALA A 124 8.48 24.88 -13.65
C ALA A 124 8.89 24.26 -12.28
N ALA A 125 7.94 23.81 -11.48
CA ALA A 125 8.22 23.20 -10.19
C ALA A 125 8.52 21.70 -10.26
N LEU A 126 8.14 21.02 -11.36
CA LEU A 126 8.14 19.58 -11.48
C LEU A 126 9.56 18.96 -11.38
N PRO A 127 10.60 19.43 -12.08
CA PRO A 127 11.93 18.82 -12.03
C PRO A 127 12.53 18.78 -10.63
N ASN A 128 12.40 19.90 -9.92
CA ASN A 128 12.90 20.00 -8.56
C ASN A 128 12.10 19.10 -7.59
N ALA A 129 10.79 19.04 -7.75
CA ALA A 129 9.94 18.18 -6.94
C ALA A 129 10.26 16.68 -7.12
N VAL A 130 10.49 16.23 -8.35
CA VAL A 130 10.89 14.84 -8.65
C VAL A 130 12.23 14.52 -8.01
N THR A 131 13.25 15.37 -8.21
CA THR A 131 14.60 15.16 -7.67
C THR A 131 14.58 15.08 -6.14
N LEU A 132 13.91 16.04 -5.49
CA LEU A 132 13.82 16.06 -4.02
C LEU A 132 13.06 14.84 -3.49
N THR A 133 11.96 14.44 -4.14
CA THR A 133 11.18 13.29 -3.67
C THR A 133 11.97 11.98 -3.83
N ARG A 134 12.71 11.80 -4.93
CA ARG A 134 13.61 10.65 -5.12
C ARG A 134 14.70 10.59 -4.04
N THR A 135 15.33 11.73 -3.75
CA THR A 135 16.40 11.82 -2.73
C THR A 135 15.86 11.48 -1.34
N GLU A 136 14.71 12.06 -0.97
CA GLU A 136 14.04 11.77 0.30
C GLU A 136 13.60 10.30 0.40
N ALA A 137 13.06 9.74 -0.68
CA ALA A 137 12.64 8.34 -0.72
C ALA A 137 13.83 7.39 -0.55
N ALA A 138 14.93 7.62 -1.27
CA ALA A 138 16.16 6.85 -1.14
C ALA A 138 16.73 6.92 0.29
N ALA A 139 16.77 8.09 0.90
CA ALA A 139 17.27 8.27 2.25
C ALA A 139 16.37 7.63 3.32
N ALA A 140 15.05 7.71 3.16
CA ALA A 140 14.09 7.24 4.17
C ALA A 140 13.76 5.75 4.05
N PHE A 141 13.77 5.21 2.83
CA PHE A 141 13.26 3.87 2.54
C PHE A 141 14.29 2.95 1.83
N GLY A 142 15.46 3.49 1.48
CA GLY A 142 16.48 2.75 0.71
C GLY A 142 16.12 2.58 -0.77
N ASP A 143 15.01 3.15 -1.23
CA ASP A 143 14.52 3.07 -2.61
C ASP A 143 14.05 4.45 -3.07
N GLY A 144 14.69 4.99 -4.11
CA GLY A 144 14.37 6.28 -4.71
C GLY A 144 13.26 6.24 -5.77
N THR A 145 12.60 5.10 -5.94
CA THR A 145 11.51 4.94 -6.91
C THR A 145 10.33 5.83 -6.55
N VAL A 146 9.90 6.64 -7.51
CA VAL A 146 8.74 7.54 -7.38
C VAL A 146 7.77 7.34 -8.53
N TYR A 147 6.50 7.65 -8.29
CA TYR A 147 5.42 7.67 -9.28
C TYR A 147 4.60 8.95 -9.14
N MET A 148 3.75 9.24 -10.12
CA MET A 148 2.94 10.44 -10.18
C MET A 148 1.46 10.12 -10.25
N GLU A 149 0.64 10.94 -9.60
CA GLU A 149 -0.81 10.85 -9.68
C GLU A 149 -1.45 12.25 -9.76
N LYS A 150 -2.68 12.30 -10.26
CA LYS A 150 -3.51 13.49 -10.09
C LYS A 150 -3.68 13.81 -8.61
N TYR A 151 -3.42 15.04 -8.21
CA TYR A 151 -3.70 15.49 -6.87
C TYR A 151 -5.19 15.82 -6.71
N LEU A 152 -5.82 15.20 -5.73
CA LEU A 152 -7.21 15.46 -5.35
C LEU A 152 -7.20 16.44 -4.18
N GLU A 153 -7.75 17.64 -4.38
CA GLU A 153 -7.60 18.73 -3.41
C GLU A 153 -8.45 18.57 -2.14
N HIS A 154 -9.60 17.91 -2.23
CA HIS A 154 -10.49 17.68 -1.09
C HIS A 154 -11.02 16.24 -1.08
N PRO A 155 -10.12 15.23 -0.95
CA PRO A 155 -10.56 13.85 -0.98
C PRO A 155 -11.29 13.47 0.30
N ARG A 156 -12.27 12.57 0.19
CA ARG A 156 -12.76 11.80 1.33
C ARG A 156 -12.08 10.43 1.33
N HIS A 157 -11.78 9.92 2.51
CA HIS A 157 -11.31 8.56 2.66
C HIS A 157 -12.53 7.64 2.79
N ILE A 158 -12.84 6.93 1.71
CA ILE A 158 -13.91 5.93 1.70
C ILE A 158 -13.29 4.57 1.50
N GLU A 159 -13.64 3.63 2.35
CA GLU A 159 -13.19 2.24 2.25
C GLU A 159 -14.38 1.28 2.23
N PHE A 160 -14.16 0.08 1.71
CA PHE A 160 -15.17 -0.98 1.66
C PHE A 160 -14.70 -2.17 2.48
N GLN A 161 -15.57 -2.64 3.39
CA GLN A 161 -15.30 -3.89 4.07
C GLN A 161 -15.68 -5.05 3.16
N VAL A 162 -14.72 -5.93 2.89
CA VAL A 162 -14.91 -7.13 2.06
C VAL A 162 -14.76 -8.36 2.94
N LEU A 163 -15.63 -9.35 2.73
CA LEU A 163 -15.52 -10.69 3.29
C LEU A 163 -15.51 -11.71 2.16
N ALA A 164 -14.63 -12.69 2.27
CA ALA A 164 -14.53 -13.80 1.34
C ALA A 164 -14.36 -15.12 2.11
N ASP A 165 -14.91 -16.20 1.57
CA ASP A 165 -14.73 -17.55 2.11
C ASP A 165 -13.78 -18.39 1.24
N ALA A 166 -13.48 -19.61 1.69
CA ALA A 166 -12.65 -20.56 0.96
C ALA A 166 -13.36 -21.22 -0.25
N HIS A 167 -14.65 -20.92 -0.48
CA HIS A 167 -15.47 -21.49 -1.54
C HIS A 167 -15.65 -20.53 -2.73
N GLY A 168 -15.01 -19.35 -2.68
CA GLY A 168 -15.08 -18.35 -3.74
C GLY A 168 -16.25 -17.37 -3.60
N ASN A 169 -16.99 -17.39 -2.51
CA ASN A 169 -18.00 -16.38 -2.24
C ASN A 169 -17.33 -15.11 -1.73
N VAL A 170 -17.71 -13.96 -2.29
CA VAL A 170 -17.21 -12.64 -1.91
C VAL A 170 -18.40 -11.71 -1.73
N VAL A 171 -18.44 -11.01 -0.60
CA VAL A 171 -19.45 -9.99 -0.31
C VAL A 171 -18.80 -8.73 0.19
N HIS A 172 -19.42 -7.59 -0.04
CA HIS A 172 -19.04 -6.31 0.58
C HIS A 172 -20.11 -5.87 1.58
N LEU A 173 -19.66 -5.21 2.64
CA LEU A 173 -20.52 -4.70 3.70
C LEU A 173 -20.70 -3.17 3.61
N PHE A 174 -20.78 -2.68 2.37
CA PHE A 174 -20.89 -1.27 2.02
C PHE A 174 -19.66 -0.44 2.36
N ASP A 175 -19.79 0.86 2.14
CA ASP A 175 -18.76 1.86 2.40
C ASP A 175 -18.71 2.26 3.87
N ARG A 176 -17.54 2.68 4.30
CA ARG A 176 -17.31 3.31 5.61
C ARG A 176 -16.32 4.48 5.45
N ASP A 177 -16.45 5.51 6.30
CA ASP A 177 -15.64 6.73 6.35
C ASP A 177 -14.87 6.81 7.67
#